data_e1191488d2616f4f0849c947c6e12e29
#
_entry.id   e1191488d2616f4f0849c947c6e12e29
#
_cell.length_a   1.000
_cell.length_b   1.000
_cell.length_c   1.000
_cell.angle_alpha   90.00
_cell.angle_beta   90.00
_cell.angle_gamma   90.00
#
_symmetry.space_group_name_H-M   'P 1'
#
loop_
_entity.id
_entity.type
_entity.pdbx_description
1 polymer ?
#
loop_
_entity_poly.entity_id
_entity_poly.type
_entity_poly.pdbx_seq_one_letter_code
_entity_poly.pdbx_strand_id
1 'polypeptide(L)'
;MGDGEQDEGNVWEAVLWAGKHKLANLTAVIDRNNIQIDGYTEEVMPLDSLKDKYEAFGWHVLEVDGHNIRAFIDAVQEAKAISEKPVCIIAHTIPGKGVEFMEWQYSWHGKAPNTEEAKMALDQLRTLGGKIKSEHE
;
A
#
# COMPACT_ATOMS: atom_id res chain seq x y z
N MET A 1 4.46 -1.59 5.15
CA MET A 1 4.65 -0.15 5.46
C MET A 1 3.59 0.63 4.72
N GLY A 2 3.07 1.72 5.32
CA GLY A 2 2.28 2.70 4.56
C GLY A 2 3.16 3.56 3.64
N ASP A 3 2.54 4.24 2.68
CA ASP A 3 3.29 5.16 1.82
C ASP A 3 3.76 6.41 2.57
N GLY A 4 2.96 7.00 3.45
CA GLY A 4 3.39 8.11 4.31
C GLY A 4 4.55 7.75 5.25
N GLU A 5 4.71 6.47 5.61
CA GLU A 5 5.86 5.99 6.38
C GLU A 5 7.17 6.09 5.59
N GLN A 6 7.10 6.23 4.26
CA GLN A 6 8.28 6.42 3.42
C GLN A 6 8.93 7.80 3.61
N ASP A 7 8.28 8.74 4.31
CA ASP A 7 8.88 10.02 4.67
C ASP A 7 9.88 9.88 5.82
N GLU A 8 9.93 8.72 6.48
CA GLU A 8 10.88 8.44 7.54
C GLU A 8 12.28 8.11 6.99
N GLY A 9 13.30 8.86 7.43
CA GLY A 9 14.67 8.68 6.96
C GLY A 9 15.26 7.28 7.21
N ASN A 10 14.86 6.63 8.32
CA ASN A 10 15.33 5.28 8.66
C ASN A 10 14.86 4.22 7.64
N VAL A 11 13.73 4.45 6.95
CA VAL A 11 13.29 3.57 5.86
C VAL A 11 14.31 3.60 4.72
N TRP A 12 14.73 4.80 4.28
CA TRP A 12 15.71 4.95 3.20
C TRP A 12 17.10 4.45 3.57
N GLU A 13 17.51 4.58 4.82
CA GLU A 13 18.76 3.98 5.33
C GLU A 13 18.70 2.45 5.21
N ALA A 14 17.58 1.83 5.59
CA ALA A 14 17.37 0.39 5.46
C ALA A 14 17.30 -0.05 3.99
N VAL A 15 16.62 0.71 3.14
CA VAL A 15 16.48 0.44 1.70
C VAL A 15 17.86 0.47 1.03
N LEU A 16 18.65 1.51 1.28
CA LEU A 16 20.02 1.64 0.77
C LEU A 16 20.89 0.47 1.21
N TRP A 17 20.83 0.11 2.49
CA TRP A 17 21.63 -0.97 3.05
C TRP A 17 21.25 -2.34 2.46
N ALA A 18 19.96 -2.63 2.39
CA ALA A 18 19.43 -3.89 1.83
C ALA A 18 19.79 -4.06 0.36
N GLY A 19 19.69 -2.99 -0.44
CA GLY A 19 20.08 -3.01 -1.84
C GLY A 19 21.56 -3.27 -2.03
N LYS A 20 22.43 -2.55 -1.25
CA LYS A 20 23.88 -2.76 -1.26
C LYS A 20 24.26 -4.21 -0.95
N HIS A 21 23.61 -4.81 0.04
CA HIS A 21 23.92 -6.17 0.49
C HIS A 21 23.15 -7.26 -0.27
N LYS A 22 22.32 -6.85 -1.24
CA LYS A 22 21.52 -7.76 -2.08
C LYS A 22 20.73 -8.77 -1.24
N LEU A 23 19.98 -8.27 -0.26
CA LEU A 23 19.18 -9.12 0.62
C LEU A 23 18.01 -9.75 -0.13
N ALA A 24 18.28 -10.75 -0.95
CA ALA A 24 17.30 -11.37 -1.82
C ALA A 24 16.15 -12.11 -1.09
N ASN A 25 16.31 -12.38 0.19
CA ASN A 25 15.28 -12.95 1.05
C ASN A 25 14.41 -11.88 1.75
N LEU A 26 14.61 -10.59 1.43
CA LEU A 26 13.80 -9.48 1.96
C LEU A 26 12.79 -9.03 0.92
N THR A 27 11.52 -9.03 1.30
CA THR A 27 10.43 -8.42 0.53
C THR A 27 9.78 -7.33 1.37
N ALA A 28 9.76 -6.11 0.85
CA ALA A 28 8.99 -5.01 1.41
C ALA A 28 7.65 -4.91 0.69
N VAL A 29 6.59 -4.59 1.42
CA VAL A 29 5.27 -4.26 0.86
C VAL A 29 4.90 -2.86 1.27
N ILE A 30 4.55 -2.02 0.31
CA ILE A 30 4.08 -0.66 0.53
C ILE A 30 2.60 -0.59 0.20
N ASP A 31 1.79 -0.21 1.18
CA ASP A 31 0.39 0.17 0.97
C ASP A 31 0.36 1.60 0.41
N ARG A 32 0.27 1.71 -0.93
CA ARG A 32 0.22 2.97 -1.65
C ARG A 32 -1.23 3.47 -1.71
N ASN A 33 -1.71 3.95 -0.59
CA ASN A 33 -3.07 4.46 -0.44
C ASN A 33 -3.21 5.98 -0.65
N ASN A 34 -2.10 6.68 -0.86
CA ASN A 34 -2.01 8.10 -1.17
C ASN A 34 -2.49 9.05 -0.05
N ILE A 35 -2.66 8.54 1.18
CA ILE A 35 -3.02 9.37 2.34
C ILE A 35 -2.06 9.13 3.50
N GLN A 36 -1.94 10.12 4.33
CA GLN A 36 -1.28 10.04 5.63
C GLN A 36 -2.06 10.88 6.66
N ILE A 37 -1.61 10.92 7.92
CA ILE A 37 -2.31 11.59 9.02
C ILE A 37 -2.68 13.03 8.69
N ASP A 38 -1.77 13.77 8.06
CA ASP A 38 -1.88 15.21 7.85
C ASP A 38 -2.50 15.60 6.49
N GLY A 39 -2.71 14.64 5.58
CA GLY A 39 -3.25 14.95 4.26
C GLY A 39 -2.98 13.88 3.21
N TYR A 40 -3.06 14.30 1.95
CA TYR A 40 -2.65 13.45 0.83
C TYR A 40 -1.12 13.40 0.74
N THR A 41 -0.58 12.21 0.52
CA THR A 41 0.87 11.97 0.56
C THR A 41 1.65 12.92 -0.37
N GLU A 42 1.17 13.12 -1.60
CA GLU A 42 1.85 13.99 -2.56
C GLU A 42 1.73 15.50 -2.24
N GLU A 43 0.81 15.90 -1.36
CA GLU A 43 0.66 17.28 -0.90
C GLU A 43 1.51 17.56 0.34
N VAL A 44 1.66 16.56 1.22
CA VAL A 44 2.42 16.69 2.47
C VAL A 44 3.93 16.57 2.19
N MET A 45 4.34 15.44 1.59
CA MET A 45 5.72 15.19 1.16
C MET A 45 5.72 14.25 -0.04
N PRO A 46 6.02 14.76 -1.26
CA PRO A 46 5.89 13.98 -2.48
C PRO A 46 6.80 12.75 -2.54
N LEU A 47 6.21 11.61 -2.81
CA LEU A 47 6.90 10.32 -2.91
C LEU A 47 7.12 9.84 -4.34
N ASP A 48 6.46 10.44 -5.35
CA ASP A 48 6.59 10.03 -6.75
C ASP A 48 8.02 10.26 -7.30
N SER A 49 8.60 9.35 -8.05
CA SER A 49 8.12 7.99 -8.26
C SER A 49 8.77 7.05 -7.22
N LEU A 50 7.98 6.38 -6.38
CA LEU A 50 8.50 5.40 -5.42
C LEU A 50 9.24 4.25 -6.13
N LYS A 51 8.70 3.79 -7.25
CA LYS A 51 9.33 2.75 -8.06
C LYS A 51 10.77 3.12 -8.42
N ASP A 52 10.95 4.29 -9.04
CA ASP A 52 12.28 4.72 -9.50
C ASP A 52 13.26 4.88 -8.33
N LYS A 53 12.77 5.35 -7.17
CA LYS A 53 13.58 5.47 -5.94
C LYS A 53 14.09 4.11 -5.47
N TYR A 54 13.22 3.10 -5.35
CA TYR A 54 13.62 1.75 -4.94
C TYR A 54 14.52 1.08 -5.97
N GLU A 55 14.22 1.22 -7.26
CA GLU A 55 15.06 0.68 -8.35
C GLU A 55 16.45 1.31 -8.34
N ALA A 56 16.56 2.63 -8.08
CA ALA A 56 17.84 3.32 -7.98
C ALA A 56 18.71 2.79 -6.82
N PHE A 57 18.10 2.29 -5.74
CA PHE A 57 18.80 1.61 -4.65
C PHE A 57 19.06 0.12 -4.91
N GLY A 58 18.75 -0.39 -6.11
CA GLY A 58 19.05 -1.76 -6.50
C GLY A 58 18.00 -2.80 -6.11
N TRP A 59 16.79 -2.38 -5.76
CA TRP A 59 15.67 -3.28 -5.53
C TRP A 59 14.99 -3.70 -6.84
N HIS A 60 14.32 -4.82 -6.83
CA HIS A 60 13.32 -5.16 -7.84
C HIS A 60 11.95 -4.66 -7.39
N VAL A 61 11.22 -3.99 -8.26
CA VAL A 61 9.92 -3.42 -7.90
C VAL A 61 8.80 -4.07 -8.70
N LEU A 62 7.77 -4.48 -7.98
CA LEU A 62 6.50 -4.96 -8.53
C LEU A 62 5.39 -3.99 -8.13
N GLU A 63 4.53 -3.63 -9.07
CA GLU A 63 3.35 -2.80 -8.81
C GLU A 63 2.09 -3.62 -9.04
N VAL A 64 1.15 -3.58 -8.09
CA VAL A 64 -0.08 -4.36 -8.16
C VAL A 64 -1.29 -3.55 -7.68
N ASP A 65 -2.48 -3.91 -8.15
CA ASP A 65 -3.72 -3.54 -7.50
C ASP A 65 -3.83 -4.27 -6.16
N GLY A 66 -3.73 -3.52 -5.06
CA GLY A 66 -3.78 -4.06 -3.69
C GLY A 66 -5.15 -4.63 -3.30
N HIS A 67 -6.21 -4.31 -4.05
CA HIS A 67 -7.53 -4.90 -3.84
C HIS A 67 -7.74 -6.20 -4.64
N ASN A 68 -6.87 -6.51 -5.60
CA ASN A 68 -6.87 -7.77 -6.30
C ASN A 68 -6.02 -8.80 -5.54
N ILE A 69 -6.69 -9.60 -4.69
CA ILE A 69 -6.02 -10.60 -3.84
C ILE A 69 -5.20 -11.60 -4.68
N ARG A 70 -5.68 -11.97 -5.86
CA ARG A 70 -4.96 -12.90 -6.73
C ARG A 70 -3.67 -12.28 -7.27
N ALA A 71 -3.73 -11.06 -7.79
CA ALA A 71 -2.57 -10.35 -8.29
C ALA A 71 -1.52 -10.13 -7.18
N PHE A 72 -1.97 -9.81 -5.95
CA PHE A 72 -1.09 -9.68 -4.80
C PHE A 72 -0.39 -11.00 -4.43
N ILE A 73 -1.12 -12.12 -4.43
CA ILE A 73 -0.53 -13.45 -4.19
C ILE A 73 0.50 -13.78 -5.27
N ASP A 74 0.18 -13.52 -6.54
CA ASP A 74 1.08 -13.80 -7.66
C ASP A 74 2.36 -12.94 -7.56
N ALA A 75 2.25 -11.66 -7.19
CA ALA A 75 3.40 -10.79 -6.93
C ALA A 75 4.29 -11.30 -5.77
N VAL A 76 3.70 -11.80 -4.70
CA VAL A 76 4.45 -12.41 -3.59
C VAL A 76 5.18 -13.68 -4.04
N GLN A 77 4.57 -14.50 -4.91
CA GLN A 77 5.24 -15.69 -5.46
C GLN A 77 6.38 -15.29 -6.41
N GLU A 78 6.19 -14.26 -7.22
CA GLU A 78 7.23 -13.71 -8.07
C GLU A 78 8.40 -13.17 -7.23
N ALA A 79 8.10 -12.38 -6.18
CA ALA A 79 9.12 -11.87 -5.25
C ALA A 79 9.96 -12.99 -4.62
N LYS A 80 9.36 -14.12 -4.26
CA LYS A 80 10.09 -15.29 -3.72
C LYS A 80 10.99 -15.97 -4.75
N ALA A 81 10.70 -15.84 -6.03
CA ALA A 81 11.52 -16.42 -7.09
C ALA A 81 12.75 -15.57 -7.43
N ILE A 82 12.77 -14.31 -7.03
CA ILE A 82 13.90 -13.40 -7.26
C ILE A 82 14.97 -13.65 -6.20
N SER A 83 16.14 -14.10 -6.64
CA SER A 83 17.25 -14.52 -5.77
C SER A 83 18.48 -13.62 -5.79
N GLU A 84 18.41 -12.49 -6.51
CA GLU A 84 19.60 -11.66 -6.76
C GLU A 84 19.58 -10.32 -6.00
N LYS A 85 18.39 -9.84 -5.60
CA LYS A 85 18.20 -8.56 -4.96
C LYS A 85 16.91 -8.52 -4.13
N PRO A 86 16.78 -7.58 -3.18
CA PRO A 86 15.53 -7.41 -2.43
C PRO A 86 14.40 -6.96 -3.35
N VAL A 87 13.17 -7.26 -2.95
CA VAL A 87 11.95 -6.94 -3.72
C VAL A 87 11.08 -5.97 -2.94
N CYS A 88 10.55 -4.96 -3.64
CA CYS A 88 9.53 -4.07 -3.14
C CYS A 88 8.23 -4.29 -3.93
N ILE A 89 7.13 -4.60 -3.25
CA ILE A 89 5.81 -4.67 -3.83
C ILE A 89 5.06 -3.39 -3.46
N ILE A 90 4.75 -2.56 -4.44
CA ILE A 90 3.91 -1.38 -4.27
C ILE A 90 2.47 -1.80 -4.57
N ALA A 91 1.66 -1.87 -3.53
CA ALA A 91 0.25 -2.24 -3.62
C ALA A 91 -0.60 -0.97 -3.65
N HIS A 92 -1.17 -0.65 -4.82
CA HIS A 92 -2.06 0.49 -4.97
C HIS A 92 -3.42 0.16 -4.37
N THR A 93 -3.84 0.95 -3.37
CA THR A 93 -5.07 0.74 -2.64
C THR A 93 -5.93 2.00 -2.56
N ILE A 94 -7.20 1.82 -2.30
CA ILE A 94 -8.14 2.87 -1.99
C ILE A 94 -8.38 2.85 -0.48
N PRO A 95 -7.98 3.89 0.27
CA PRO A 95 -8.25 3.94 1.71
C PRO A 95 -9.75 4.01 1.95
N GLY A 96 -10.26 3.19 2.88
CA GLY A 96 -11.68 3.13 3.18
C GLY A 96 -12.53 2.39 2.13
N LYS A 97 -11.92 1.60 1.25
CA LYS A 97 -12.60 0.86 0.16
C LYS A 97 -13.90 0.19 0.60
N GLY A 98 -14.97 0.49 -0.15
CA GLY A 98 -16.30 -0.05 0.08
C GLY A 98 -17.18 0.78 1.01
N VAL A 99 -16.66 1.86 1.58
CA VAL A 99 -17.41 2.81 2.40
C VAL A 99 -17.30 4.21 1.80
N GLU A 100 -18.32 4.64 1.07
CA GLU A 100 -18.30 5.83 0.22
C GLU A 100 -17.81 7.10 0.95
N PHE A 101 -18.24 7.33 2.19
CA PHE A 101 -17.84 8.51 2.95
C PHE A 101 -16.43 8.40 3.56
N MET A 102 -15.76 7.24 3.45
CA MET A 102 -14.38 7.03 3.91
C MET A 102 -13.38 6.97 2.77
N GLU A 103 -13.82 6.56 1.57
CA GLU A 103 -12.91 6.41 0.44
C GLU A 103 -12.19 7.72 0.13
N TRP A 104 -10.85 7.63 -0.01
CA TRP A 104 -9.96 8.76 -0.31
C TRP A 104 -9.95 9.89 0.73
N GLN A 105 -10.57 9.71 1.91
CA GLN A 105 -10.63 10.72 2.94
C GLN A 105 -9.55 10.52 4.00
N TYR A 106 -8.47 11.30 3.94
CA TYR A 106 -7.36 11.20 4.90
C TYR A 106 -7.80 11.42 6.36
N SER A 107 -8.88 12.18 6.59
CA SER A 107 -9.43 12.40 7.92
C SER A 107 -9.87 11.11 8.64
N TRP A 108 -10.02 9.99 7.90
CA TRP A 108 -10.31 8.67 8.46
C TRP A 108 -9.07 7.84 8.76
N HIS A 109 -7.88 8.33 8.42
CA HIS A 109 -6.64 7.57 8.61
C HIS A 109 -6.41 7.13 10.07
N GLY A 110 -6.80 7.96 11.05
CA GLY A 110 -6.66 7.64 12.46
C GLY A 110 -7.95 7.82 13.26
N LYS A 111 -9.12 8.00 12.63
CA LYS A 111 -10.40 8.27 13.28
C LYS A 111 -11.22 6.99 13.41
N ALA A 112 -11.71 6.72 14.63
CA ALA A 112 -12.72 5.69 14.84
C ALA A 112 -14.12 6.23 14.48
N PRO A 113 -14.98 5.46 13.77
CA PRO A 113 -16.34 5.87 13.49
C PRO A 113 -17.19 5.92 14.77
N ASN A 114 -18.12 6.87 14.85
CA ASN A 114 -19.17 6.85 15.86
C ASN A 114 -20.23 5.78 15.53
N THR A 115 -21.22 5.60 16.42
CA THR A 115 -22.23 4.54 16.28
C THR A 115 -23.04 4.65 15.00
N GLU A 116 -23.40 5.85 14.55
CA GLU A 116 -24.19 6.07 13.33
C GLU A 116 -23.33 5.88 12.09
N GLU A 117 -22.10 6.41 12.09
CA GLU A 117 -21.11 6.20 11.02
C GLU A 117 -20.78 4.70 10.86
N ALA A 118 -20.63 3.97 11.97
CA ALA A 118 -20.38 2.53 11.95
C ALA A 118 -21.56 1.75 11.35
N LYS A 119 -22.82 2.11 11.66
CA LYS A 119 -23.99 1.49 11.03
C LYS A 119 -24.01 1.72 9.53
N MET A 120 -23.81 2.98 9.11
CA MET A 120 -23.79 3.33 7.67
C MET A 120 -22.69 2.56 6.94
N ALA A 121 -21.50 2.47 7.52
CA ALA A 121 -20.38 1.73 6.92
C ALA A 121 -20.72 0.23 6.78
N LEU A 122 -21.27 -0.38 7.83
CA LEU A 122 -21.68 -1.79 7.80
C LEU A 122 -22.79 -2.05 6.80
N ASP A 123 -23.75 -1.13 6.64
CA ASP A 123 -24.81 -1.26 5.67
C ASP A 123 -24.28 -1.17 4.23
N GLN A 124 -23.34 -0.29 3.95
CA GLN A 124 -22.67 -0.21 2.65
C GLN A 124 -21.88 -1.49 2.34
N LEU A 125 -21.13 -2.01 3.29
CA LEU A 125 -20.40 -3.28 3.14
C LEU A 125 -21.31 -4.49 2.96
N ARG A 126 -22.53 -4.48 3.55
CA ARG A 126 -23.53 -5.54 3.41
C ARG A 126 -24.23 -5.50 2.06
N THR A 127 -24.46 -4.31 1.47
CA THR A 127 -25.09 -4.17 0.15
C THR A 127 -24.24 -4.76 -0.97
N LEU A 128 -22.96 -4.97 -0.77
CA LEU A 128 -22.08 -5.77 -1.62
C LEU A 128 -22.33 -7.29 -1.47
N GLY A 129 -23.46 -7.68 -0.83
CA GLY A 129 -23.89 -9.08 -0.69
C GLY A 129 -22.98 -9.94 0.19
N GLY A 130 -22.29 -9.34 1.16
CA GLY A 130 -21.31 -10.02 2.01
C GLY A 130 -20.07 -10.53 1.26
N LYS A 131 -19.97 -10.20 -0.02
CA LYS A 131 -18.79 -10.43 -0.84
C LYS A 131 -18.21 -9.07 -1.21
N ILE A 132 -16.99 -8.83 -0.83
CA ILE A 132 -16.19 -7.79 -1.46
C ILE A 132 -15.97 -8.29 -2.89
N LYS A 133 -16.79 -7.81 -3.83
CA LYS A 133 -16.54 -8.08 -5.25
C LYS A 133 -15.30 -7.29 -5.62
N SER A 134 -14.26 -7.97 -6.07
CA SER A 134 -13.16 -7.30 -6.73
C SER A 134 -13.73 -6.65 -8.01
N GLU A 135 -13.21 -5.49 -8.39
CA GLU A 135 -13.61 -4.80 -9.63
C GLU A 135 -13.27 -5.61 -10.90
N HIS A 136 -12.74 -6.82 -10.74
CA HIS A 136 -12.26 -7.71 -11.77
C HIS A 136 -13.02 -9.05 -11.86
N GLU A 137 -14.22 -9.17 -11.21
CA GLU A 137 -15.16 -10.26 -11.49
C GLU A 137 -16.23 -9.86 -12.50
#